data_4f7ff75183d0234bc69fb3de47e8306f
#
_entry.id   4f7ff75183d0234bc69fb3de47e8306f
#
_cell.length_a   1.000
_cell.length_b   1.000
_cell.length_c   1.000
_cell.angle_alpha   90.00
_cell.angle_beta   90.00
_cell.angle_gamma   90.00
#
_symmetry.space_group_name_H-M   'P 1'
#
loop_
_entity.id
_entity.type
_entity.pdbx_description
1 polymer ?
#
loop_
_entity_poly.entity_id
_entity_poly.type
_entity_poly.pdbx_seq_one_letter_code
_entity_poly.pdbx_strand_id
1 'polypeptide(L)'
;MSAFLGEEYRDLQAVAAKFKDAYKNAEPFPSIYFDNVFDEEKLNEILAEFPDLSKKDTTNYADDVQVKFGSKGERFFGEKTKAFMHYLNSEPFLNFLQELTGIEETLVNDPYFHGAGQHEIKPGGFLKIHMDFNKHKTLGLDRRINVLVYLNKDWDESYGGHFELWKTDMSECGAKILPLFNRMAIFSTTDKSYHGHPDPLQCPEGMSRKSLALYYYSNGRPADEFAHSKEDHRTLWAQRPDAENDTFTNKKSTVTKVINRLKKLGK
;
A
#
# COMPACT_ATOMS: atom_id res chain seq x y z
N MET A 1 12.91 13.24 -20.20
CA MET A 1 12.39 11.86 -20.02
C MET A 1 13.00 11.32 -18.74
N SER A 2 12.24 10.64 -17.91
CA SER A 2 12.77 10.09 -16.65
C SER A 2 13.73 8.94 -16.93
N ALA A 3 14.92 9.01 -16.32
CA ALA A 3 15.92 7.94 -16.39
C ALA A 3 15.51 6.65 -15.64
N PHE A 4 14.37 6.68 -14.96
CA PHE A 4 13.89 5.55 -14.16
C PHE A 4 12.90 4.63 -14.90
N LEU A 5 12.29 5.08 -15.99
CA LEU A 5 11.26 4.32 -16.67
C LEU A 5 11.85 3.38 -17.73
N GLY A 6 11.31 2.17 -17.79
CA GLY A 6 11.50 1.24 -18.88
C GLY A 6 11.00 1.85 -20.21
N GLU A 7 11.48 1.31 -21.32
CA GLU A 7 11.21 1.88 -22.63
C GLU A 7 9.73 1.99 -22.98
N GLU A 8 8.95 0.97 -22.62
CA GLU A 8 7.50 0.92 -22.87
C GLU A 8 6.68 1.91 -22.04
N TYR A 9 7.26 2.44 -20.96
CA TYR A 9 6.59 3.34 -20.01
C TYR A 9 7.09 4.78 -20.09
N ARG A 10 7.91 5.14 -21.09
CA ARG A 10 8.47 6.49 -21.23
C ARG A 10 7.41 7.57 -21.40
N ASP A 11 6.28 7.23 -22.02
CA ASP A 11 5.09 8.09 -22.11
C ASP A 11 4.03 7.64 -21.12
N LEU A 12 4.14 8.10 -19.88
CA LEU A 12 3.21 7.79 -18.82
C LEU A 12 1.78 8.25 -19.11
N GLN A 13 1.61 9.35 -19.88
CA GLN A 13 0.28 9.85 -20.23
C GLN A 13 -0.42 8.91 -21.23
N ALA A 14 0.31 8.41 -22.22
CA ALA A 14 -0.24 7.40 -23.12
C ALA A 14 -0.59 6.09 -22.38
N VAL A 15 0.24 5.67 -21.43
CA VAL A 15 -0.05 4.51 -20.56
C VAL A 15 -1.32 4.75 -19.74
N ALA A 16 -1.45 5.91 -19.08
CA ALA A 16 -2.64 6.25 -18.31
C ALA A 16 -3.89 6.22 -19.16
N ALA A 17 -3.90 6.92 -20.30
CA ALA A 17 -5.04 6.98 -21.22
C ALA A 17 -5.46 5.58 -21.72
N LYS A 18 -4.49 4.69 -21.97
CA LYS A 18 -4.75 3.31 -22.42
C LYS A 18 -5.41 2.45 -21.34
N PHE A 19 -5.02 2.64 -20.08
CA PHE A 19 -5.39 1.71 -19.00
C PHE A 19 -6.42 2.27 -18.00
N LYS A 20 -6.85 3.52 -18.12
CA LYS A 20 -7.77 4.14 -17.15
C LYS A 20 -9.10 3.40 -17.01
N ASP A 21 -9.68 2.90 -18.09
CA ASP A 21 -10.93 2.14 -18.03
C ASP A 21 -10.72 0.77 -17.37
N ALA A 22 -9.59 0.12 -17.64
CA ALA A 22 -9.22 -1.13 -16.96
C ALA A 22 -9.01 -0.92 -15.47
N TYR A 23 -8.34 0.18 -15.07
CA TYR A 23 -8.18 0.54 -13.67
C TYR A 23 -9.52 0.79 -12.98
N LYS A 24 -10.35 1.65 -13.56
CA LYS A 24 -11.63 2.07 -13.00
C LYS A 24 -12.62 0.93 -12.80
N ASN A 25 -12.65 -0.01 -13.74
CA ASN A 25 -13.59 -1.13 -13.77
C ASN A 25 -13.04 -2.43 -13.17
N ALA A 26 -11.85 -2.37 -12.55
CA ALA A 26 -11.25 -3.55 -11.91
C ALA A 26 -12.04 -3.98 -10.69
N GLU A 27 -12.17 -5.28 -10.52
CA GLU A 27 -12.77 -5.89 -9.34
C GLU A 27 -11.66 -6.40 -8.37
N PRO A 28 -11.88 -6.31 -7.04
CA PRO A 28 -13.11 -5.89 -6.33
C PRO A 28 -13.23 -4.37 -6.11
N PHE A 29 -12.24 -3.59 -6.51
CA PHE A 29 -12.23 -2.11 -6.48
C PHE A 29 -11.13 -1.61 -7.44
N PRO A 30 -11.15 -0.30 -7.81
CA PRO A 30 -10.21 0.26 -8.77
C PRO A 30 -8.76 -0.05 -8.43
N SER A 31 -8.11 -0.81 -9.31
CA SER A 31 -6.73 -1.30 -9.12
C SER A 31 -6.14 -1.76 -10.45
N ILE A 32 -4.82 -1.76 -10.54
CA ILE A 32 -4.07 -2.32 -11.67
C ILE A 32 -2.65 -2.66 -11.23
N TYR A 33 -2.01 -3.57 -11.95
CA TYR A 33 -0.57 -3.71 -11.85
C TYR A 33 0.07 -3.69 -13.24
N PHE A 34 1.32 -3.29 -13.27
CA PHE A 34 2.16 -3.26 -14.46
C PHE A 34 3.47 -3.99 -14.18
N ASP A 35 3.95 -4.77 -15.14
CA ASP A 35 5.23 -5.44 -15.07
C ASP A 35 6.30 -4.68 -15.84
N ASN A 36 7.57 -4.81 -15.40
CA ASN A 36 8.73 -4.22 -16.06
C ASN A 36 8.62 -2.69 -16.28
N VAL A 37 8.01 -1.99 -15.31
CA VAL A 37 7.72 -0.55 -15.42
C VAL A 37 8.97 0.29 -15.47
N PHE A 38 9.97 -0.09 -14.70
CA PHE A 38 11.17 0.71 -14.50
C PHE A 38 12.37 0.12 -15.24
N ASP A 39 13.34 0.97 -15.51
CA ASP A 39 14.64 0.53 -16.00
C ASP A 39 15.23 -0.49 -15.02
N GLU A 40 15.55 -1.69 -15.54
CA GLU A 40 15.94 -2.82 -14.70
C GLU A 40 17.28 -2.56 -13.98
N GLU A 41 18.23 -1.90 -14.65
CA GLU A 41 19.54 -1.58 -14.05
C GLU A 41 19.36 -0.62 -12.87
N LYS A 42 18.57 0.44 -13.05
CA LYS A 42 18.26 1.40 -11.99
C LYS A 42 17.54 0.75 -10.82
N LEU A 43 16.59 -0.14 -11.09
CA LEU A 43 15.88 -0.85 -10.02
C LEU A 43 16.79 -1.85 -9.28
N ASN A 44 17.78 -2.44 -9.98
CA ASN A 44 18.81 -3.26 -9.34
C ASN A 44 19.73 -2.43 -8.42
N GLU A 45 20.12 -1.22 -8.83
CA GLU A 45 20.87 -0.30 -7.96
C GLU A 45 20.09 0.01 -6.68
N ILE A 46 18.78 0.23 -6.79
CA ILE A 46 17.89 0.49 -5.65
C ILE A 46 17.78 -0.75 -4.74
N LEU A 47 17.61 -1.93 -5.32
CA LEU A 47 17.58 -3.18 -4.55
C LEU A 47 18.90 -3.42 -3.79
N ALA A 48 20.04 -3.10 -4.40
CA ALA A 48 21.35 -3.22 -3.77
C ALA A 48 21.54 -2.29 -2.56
N GLU A 49 20.88 -1.14 -2.53
CA GLU A 49 20.86 -0.22 -1.39
C GLU A 49 19.86 -0.59 -0.31
N PHE A 50 18.95 -1.55 -0.56
CA PHE A 50 17.88 -1.88 0.38
C PHE A 50 18.46 -2.50 1.66
N PRO A 51 18.34 -1.82 2.81
CA PRO A 51 18.94 -2.31 4.06
C PRO A 51 18.13 -3.48 4.64
N ASP A 52 18.77 -4.30 5.47
CA ASP A 52 18.04 -5.19 6.37
C ASP A 52 17.35 -4.34 7.46
N LEU A 53 16.03 -4.12 7.27
CA LEU A 53 15.26 -3.25 8.15
C LEU A 53 15.12 -3.79 9.56
N SER A 54 15.27 -5.10 9.76
CA SER A 54 15.25 -5.72 11.10
C SER A 54 16.43 -5.30 11.97
N LYS A 55 17.53 -4.84 11.36
CA LYS A 55 18.75 -4.38 12.03
C LYS A 55 18.84 -2.85 12.17
N LYS A 56 17.78 -2.14 11.84
CA LYS A 56 17.73 -0.68 11.89
C LYS A 56 16.71 -0.18 12.92
N ASP A 57 16.81 1.08 13.32
CA ASP A 57 15.79 1.76 14.11
C ASP A 57 14.58 2.09 13.23
N THR A 58 13.83 1.06 12.87
CA THR A 58 12.65 1.11 12.00
C THR A 58 11.36 0.97 12.81
N THR A 59 10.20 1.08 12.16
CA THR A 59 8.97 0.64 12.75
C THR A 59 8.90 -0.88 12.65
N ASN A 60 8.95 -1.55 13.80
CA ASN A 60 8.76 -2.99 13.90
C ASN A 60 7.31 -3.25 14.30
N TYR A 61 6.57 -3.88 13.42
CA TYR A 61 5.22 -4.34 13.66
C TYR A 61 5.30 -5.84 13.98
N ALA A 62 4.91 -6.22 15.18
CA ALA A 62 4.94 -7.61 15.65
C ALA A 62 3.75 -7.84 16.59
N ASP A 63 2.57 -7.97 15.97
CA ASP A 63 1.30 -8.19 16.67
C ASP A 63 0.43 -9.23 15.92
N ASP A 64 -0.79 -9.46 16.40
CA ASP A 64 -1.71 -10.48 15.87
C ASP A 64 -2.21 -10.16 14.44
N VAL A 65 -1.99 -8.95 13.94
CA VAL A 65 -2.50 -8.50 12.64
C VAL A 65 -1.41 -8.20 11.62
N GLN A 66 -0.16 -8.03 12.07
CA GLN A 66 0.96 -7.77 11.17
C GLN A 66 2.31 -8.12 11.81
N VAL A 67 3.17 -8.72 10.99
CA VAL A 67 4.58 -8.95 11.30
C VAL A 67 5.41 -8.46 10.12
N LYS A 68 5.91 -7.23 10.23
CA LYS A 68 6.68 -6.55 9.17
C LYS A 68 7.57 -5.45 9.73
N PHE A 69 8.52 -4.99 8.90
CA PHE A 69 9.35 -3.82 9.16
C PHE A 69 9.01 -2.70 8.16
N GLY A 70 8.97 -1.47 8.62
CA GLY A 70 8.78 -0.28 7.78
C GLY A 70 9.78 0.81 8.10
N SER A 71 10.31 1.47 7.08
CA SER A 71 11.20 2.62 7.28
C SER A 71 10.46 3.77 7.96
N LYS A 72 11.21 4.66 8.61
CA LYS A 72 10.69 5.90 9.20
C LYS A 72 11.09 7.06 8.30
N GLY A 73 10.25 7.37 7.29
CA GLY A 73 10.59 8.35 6.27
C GLY A 73 11.82 7.93 5.44
N GLU A 74 12.61 8.89 4.98
CA GLU A 74 13.79 8.70 4.13
C GLU A 74 15.05 8.23 4.87
N ARG A 75 15.00 8.09 6.19
CA ARG A 75 16.18 7.94 7.05
C ARG A 75 17.18 6.84 6.61
N PHE A 76 16.67 5.79 5.98
CA PHE A 76 17.46 4.64 5.54
C PHE A 76 17.49 4.47 4.03
N PHE A 77 17.02 5.45 3.27
CA PHE A 77 17.15 5.42 1.82
C PHE A 77 18.60 5.66 1.43
N GLY A 78 19.14 4.83 0.57
CA GLY A 78 20.36 5.13 -0.16
C GLY A 78 20.11 6.20 -1.23
N GLU A 79 21.16 6.70 -1.85
CA GLU A 79 21.07 7.81 -2.81
C GLU A 79 20.16 7.48 -4.01
N LYS A 80 20.24 6.26 -4.53
CA LYS A 80 19.41 5.82 -5.67
C LYS A 80 17.95 5.66 -5.26
N THR A 81 17.73 5.03 -4.11
CA THR A 81 16.39 4.86 -3.52
C THR A 81 15.74 6.21 -3.27
N LYS A 82 16.48 7.17 -2.73
CA LYS A 82 15.99 8.52 -2.48
C LYS A 82 15.59 9.23 -3.76
N ALA A 83 16.46 9.24 -4.77
CA ALA A 83 16.17 9.85 -6.06
C ALA A 83 14.93 9.21 -6.73
N PHE A 84 14.78 7.90 -6.65
CA PHE A 84 13.64 7.18 -7.18
C PHE A 84 12.33 7.50 -6.44
N MET A 85 12.34 7.50 -5.12
CA MET A 85 11.15 7.84 -4.31
C MET A 85 10.69 9.28 -4.54
N HIS A 86 11.64 10.22 -4.71
CA HIS A 86 11.32 11.60 -5.07
C HIS A 86 10.79 11.71 -6.51
N TYR A 87 11.29 10.91 -7.44
CA TYR A 87 10.72 10.82 -8.78
C TYR A 87 9.26 10.35 -8.74
N LEU A 88 8.94 9.31 -7.97
CA LEU A 88 7.56 8.85 -7.81
C LEU A 88 6.66 9.88 -7.09
N ASN A 89 7.23 10.83 -6.40
CA ASN A 89 6.53 11.97 -5.79
C ASN A 89 6.54 13.25 -6.66
N SER A 90 7.08 13.16 -7.89
CA SER A 90 7.18 14.32 -8.79
C SER A 90 5.89 14.59 -9.57
N GLU A 91 5.75 15.81 -10.07
CA GLU A 91 4.61 16.26 -10.87
C GLU A 91 4.31 15.34 -12.06
N PRO A 92 5.28 14.87 -12.89
CA PRO A 92 4.97 13.96 -13.99
C PRO A 92 4.34 12.63 -13.55
N PHE A 93 4.75 12.10 -12.40
CA PHE A 93 4.17 10.87 -11.87
C PHE A 93 2.80 11.10 -11.22
N LEU A 94 2.61 12.23 -10.55
CA LEU A 94 1.30 12.63 -10.03
C LEU A 94 0.28 12.81 -11.17
N ASN A 95 0.67 13.46 -12.28
CA ASN A 95 -0.19 13.62 -13.45
C ASN A 95 -0.55 12.27 -14.10
N PHE A 96 0.41 11.32 -14.13
CA PHE A 96 0.13 9.95 -14.55
C PHE A 96 -0.95 9.30 -13.67
N LEU A 97 -0.80 9.37 -12.35
CA LEU A 97 -1.78 8.81 -11.42
C LEU A 97 -3.13 9.50 -11.53
N GLN A 98 -3.14 10.83 -11.69
CA GLN A 98 -4.36 11.62 -11.86
C GLN A 98 -5.15 11.16 -13.09
N GLU A 99 -4.50 11.02 -14.25
CA GLU A 99 -5.13 10.57 -15.51
C GLU A 99 -5.57 9.11 -15.42
N LEU A 100 -4.71 8.22 -14.89
CA LEU A 100 -5.00 6.79 -14.77
C LEU A 100 -6.22 6.51 -13.89
N THR A 101 -6.31 7.21 -12.76
CA THR A 101 -7.36 6.95 -11.76
C THR A 101 -8.64 7.71 -12.01
N GLY A 102 -8.57 8.84 -12.75
CA GLY A 102 -9.68 9.74 -12.99
C GLY A 102 -10.14 10.49 -11.73
N ILE A 103 -9.29 10.57 -10.69
CA ILE A 103 -9.59 11.38 -9.51
C ILE A 103 -9.60 12.85 -9.91
N GLU A 104 -10.68 13.55 -9.62
CA GLU A 104 -10.88 14.95 -10.03
C GLU A 104 -10.13 15.94 -9.11
N GLU A 105 -10.03 15.62 -7.81
CA GLU A 105 -9.28 16.44 -6.87
C GLU A 105 -7.77 16.34 -7.14
N THR A 106 -7.07 17.48 -7.07
CA THR A 106 -5.63 17.52 -7.27
C THR A 106 -4.91 16.57 -6.33
N LEU A 107 -4.16 15.62 -6.90
CA LEU A 107 -3.33 14.72 -6.12
C LEU A 107 -2.12 15.42 -5.54
N VAL A 108 -1.83 15.11 -4.30
CA VAL A 108 -0.71 15.63 -3.52
C VAL A 108 0.14 14.47 -3.03
N ASN A 109 1.45 14.60 -3.14
CA ASN A 109 2.41 13.64 -2.60
C ASN A 109 2.55 13.75 -1.07
N ASP A 110 3.22 12.78 -0.46
CA ASP A 110 3.61 12.83 0.94
C ASP A 110 5.14 13.05 1.06
N PRO A 111 5.59 14.26 1.38
CA PRO A 111 7.02 14.53 1.57
C PRO A 111 7.60 13.91 2.84
N TYR A 112 6.76 13.41 3.76
CA TYR A 112 7.18 12.79 5.00
C TYR A 112 7.24 11.26 4.93
N PHE A 113 6.72 10.66 3.86
CA PHE A 113 6.57 9.21 3.72
C PHE A 113 5.92 8.57 4.95
N HIS A 114 4.81 9.16 5.46
CA HIS A 114 4.16 8.73 6.68
C HIS A 114 3.51 7.34 6.54
N GLY A 115 4.15 6.33 7.13
CA GLY A 115 3.76 4.92 6.96
C GLY A 115 4.12 4.31 5.60
N ALA A 116 4.69 5.12 4.70
CA ALA A 116 5.22 4.76 3.40
C ALA A 116 6.74 4.47 3.48
N GLY A 117 7.40 4.32 2.34
CA GLY A 117 8.84 4.07 2.23
C GLY A 117 9.18 2.61 1.99
N GLN A 118 10.29 2.16 2.56
CA GLN A 118 10.73 0.77 2.44
C GLN A 118 9.96 -0.13 3.40
N HIS A 119 9.40 -1.23 2.89
CA HIS A 119 8.76 -2.27 3.67
C HIS A 119 9.47 -3.60 3.45
N GLU A 120 9.74 -4.31 4.54
CA GLU A 120 10.36 -5.63 4.52
C GLU A 120 9.58 -6.61 5.38
N ILE A 121 9.33 -7.80 4.82
CA ILE A 121 8.64 -8.88 5.50
C ILE A 121 9.52 -10.12 5.40
N LYS A 122 9.94 -10.65 6.54
CA LYS A 122 10.79 -11.83 6.66
C LYS A 122 9.96 -13.12 6.57
N PRO A 123 10.56 -14.31 6.43
CA PRO A 123 9.86 -15.58 6.54
C PRO A 123 8.94 -15.64 7.78
N GLY A 124 7.74 -16.17 7.63
CA GLY A 124 6.72 -16.19 8.68
C GLY A 124 5.97 -14.87 8.90
N GLY A 125 6.41 -13.76 8.30
CA GLY A 125 5.74 -12.46 8.42
C GLY A 125 4.47 -12.37 7.55
N PHE A 126 3.57 -11.50 7.93
CA PHE A 126 2.26 -11.31 7.27
C PHE A 126 1.69 -9.92 7.52
N LEU A 127 0.64 -9.59 6.79
CA LEU A 127 -0.18 -8.39 6.98
C LEU A 127 -1.64 -8.79 6.75
N LYS A 128 -2.44 -8.89 7.82
CA LYS A 128 -3.85 -9.28 7.74
C LYS A 128 -4.65 -8.34 6.87
N ILE A 129 -5.81 -8.81 6.40
CA ILE A 129 -6.68 -8.00 5.55
C ILE A 129 -7.18 -6.78 6.34
N HIS A 130 -7.10 -5.63 5.70
CA HIS A 130 -7.44 -4.36 6.33
C HIS A 130 -7.86 -3.31 5.30
N MET A 131 -8.52 -2.29 5.80
CA MET A 131 -8.61 -0.98 5.15
C MET A 131 -7.56 -0.05 5.76
N ASP A 132 -6.92 0.73 4.93
CA ASP A 132 -5.94 1.71 5.38
C ASP A 132 -6.57 2.86 6.19
N PHE A 133 -5.73 3.58 6.94
CA PHE A 133 -6.12 4.87 7.48
C PHE A 133 -6.49 5.82 6.34
N ASN A 134 -7.53 6.62 6.52
CA ASN A 134 -8.10 7.44 5.46
C ASN A 134 -7.57 8.88 5.41
N LYS A 135 -6.86 9.35 6.48
CA LYS A 135 -6.31 10.71 6.52
C LYS A 135 -4.86 10.80 6.94
N HIS A 136 -4.12 11.68 6.27
CA HIS A 136 -2.75 11.99 6.66
C HIS A 136 -2.74 12.71 8.01
N LYS A 137 -2.08 12.12 9.01
CA LYS A 137 -2.11 12.57 10.41
C LYS A 137 -1.67 14.02 10.61
N THR A 138 -0.69 14.49 9.83
CA THR A 138 -0.13 15.84 9.99
C THR A 138 -0.77 16.85 9.05
N LEU A 139 -1.07 16.45 7.81
CA LEU A 139 -1.56 17.35 6.77
C LEU A 139 -3.08 17.42 6.72
N GLY A 140 -3.81 16.46 7.33
CA GLY A 140 -5.26 16.39 7.28
C GLY A 140 -5.84 16.05 5.90
N LEU A 141 -5.00 15.67 4.94
CA LEU A 141 -5.41 15.31 3.58
C LEU A 141 -6.00 13.90 3.52
N ASP A 142 -6.95 13.69 2.63
CA ASP A 142 -7.57 12.39 2.39
C ASP A 142 -6.64 11.48 1.57
N ARG A 143 -6.41 10.26 2.04
CA ARG A 143 -5.60 9.27 1.33
C ARG A 143 -6.40 8.67 0.19
N ARG A 144 -5.87 8.72 -1.04
CA ARG A 144 -6.58 8.35 -2.26
C ARG A 144 -6.01 7.14 -2.97
N ILE A 145 -4.69 7.01 -3.05
CA ILE A 145 -4.01 6.00 -3.85
C ILE A 145 -2.84 5.43 -3.08
N ASN A 146 -2.65 4.13 -3.21
CA ASN A 146 -1.41 3.46 -2.89
C ASN A 146 -0.69 3.03 -4.16
N VAL A 147 0.63 3.18 -4.16
CA VAL A 147 1.54 2.59 -5.14
C VAL A 147 2.53 1.70 -4.41
N LEU A 148 2.66 0.46 -4.87
CA LEU A 148 3.63 -0.51 -4.36
C LEU A 148 4.56 -0.92 -5.50
N VAL A 149 5.86 -0.72 -5.33
CA VAL A 149 6.89 -1.22 -6.25
C VAL A 149 7.61 -2.38 -5.59
N TYR A 150 7.53 -3.56 -6.18
CA TYR A 150 8.12 -4.78 -5.63
C TYR A 150 9.55 -5.00 -6.12
N LEU A 151 10.41 -5.48 -5.21
CA LEU A 151 11.85 -5.65 -5.43
C LEU A 151 12.30 -7.12 -5.23
N ASN A 152 11.44 -8.09 -5.50
CA ASN A 152 11.68 -9.50 -5.18
C ASN A 152 12.08 -10.29 -6.42
N LYS A 153 13.39 -10.44 -6.65
CA LYS A 153 13.93 -11.30 -7.69
C LYS A 153 13.72 -12.77 -7.34
N ASP A 154 13.54 -13.61 -8.36
CA ASP A 154 13.42 -15.06 -8.22
C ASP A 154 12.35 -15.49 -7.21
N TRP A 155 11.26 -14.69 -7.11
CA TRP A 155 10.17 -14.97 -6.20
C TRP A 155 9.31 -16.10 -6.73
N ASP A 156 9.34 -17.24 -6.05
CA ASP A 156 8.49 -18.37 -6.38
C ASP A 156 7.08 -18.19 -5.79
N GLU A 157 6.06 -18.63 -6.52
CA GLU A 157 4.67 -18.52 -6.09
C GLU A 157 4.41 -19.25 -4.76
N SER A 158 5.10 -20.36 -4.52
CA SER A 158 4.98 -21.14 -3.29
C SER A 158 5.45 -20.38 -2.03
N TYR A 159 6.23 -19.32 -2.18
CA TYR A 159 6.63 -18.46 -1.05
C TYR A 159 5.46 -17.64 -0.52
N GLY A 160 4.35 -17.56 -1.25
CA GLY A 160 3.17 -16.78 -0.87
C GLY A 160 3.41 -15.27 -0.98
N GLY A 161 2.84 -14.52 -0.07
CA GLY A 161 2.99 -13.06 -0.04
C GLY A 161 2.26 -12.32 -1.15
N HIS A 162 1.30 -12.97 -1.81
CA HIS A 162 0.41 -12.31 -2.76
C HIS A 162 -0.22 -11.07 -2.13
N PHE A 163 -0.27 -9.99 -2.85
CA PHE A 163 -1.09 -8.87 -2.48
C PHE A 163 -2.54 -9.20 -2.85
N GLU A 164 -3.37 -9.41 -1.84
CA GLU A 164 -4.76 -9.81 -1.98
C GLU A 164 -5.68 -8.61 -1.91
N LEU A 165 -6.65 -8.54 -2.84
CA LEU A 165 -7.72 -7.56 -2.87
C LEU A 165 -9.04 -8.29 -2.62
N TRP A 166 -9.80 -7.85 -1.60
CA TRP A 166 -11.00 -8.53 -1.14
C TRP A 166 -12.25 -7.72 -1.43
N LYS A 167 -13.37 -8.40 -1.69
CA LYS A 167 -14.67 -7.75 -1.82
C LYS A 167 -15.02 -6.96 -0.55
N THR A 168 -15.78 -5.88 -0.71
CA THR A 168 -16.15 -4.99 0.40
C THR A 168 -16.93 -5.72 1.51
N ASP A 169 -17.71 -6.73 1.16
CA ASP A 169 -18.45 -7.58 2.11
C ASP A 169 -17.59 -8.70 2.72
N MET A 170 -16.30 -8.76 2.35
CA MET A 170 -15.35 -9.80 2.79
C MET A 170 -15.73 -11.23 2.40
N SER A 171 -16.63 -11.42 1.44
CA SER A 171 -17.10 -12.76 1.04
C SER A 171 -16.03 -13.62 0.35
N GLU A 172 -15.14 -12.97 -0.45
CA GLU A 172 -14.07 -13.67 -1.16
C GLU A 172 -12.92 -12.72 -1.55
N CYS A 173 -11.75 -13.31 -1.81
CA CYS A 173 -10.64 -12.62 -2.44
C CYS A 173 -10.91 -12.48 -3.93
N GLY A 174 -11.06 -11.23 -4.42
CA GLY A 174 -11.36 -10.95 -5.82
C GLY A 174 -10.13 -10.93 -6.73
N ALA A 175 -8.94 -10.60 -6.19
CA ALA A 175 -7.70 -10.61 -6.96
C ALA A 175 -6.47 -10.90 -6.08
N LYS A 176 -5.48 -11.57 -6.67
CA LYS A 176 -4.17 -11.87 -6.06
C LYS A 176 -3.05 -11.41 -6.99
N ILE A 177 -2.15 -10.60 -6.48
CA ILE A 177 -1.02 -10.04 -7.23
C ILE A 177 0.28 -10.55 -6.61
N LEU A 178 1.03 -11.37 -7.36
CA LEU A 178 2.33 -11.88 -6.90
C LEU A 178 3.35 -10.73 -6.83
N PRO A 179 4.14 -10.59 -5.76
CA PRO A 179 5.04 -9.45 -5.56
C PRO A 179 6.37 -9.57 -6.33
N LEU A 180 6.30 -9.69 -7.66
CA LEU A 180 7.47 -9.91 -8.52
C LEU A 180 8.35 -8.65 -8.63
N PHE A 181 9.64 -8.87 -8.88
CA PHE A 181 10.57 -7.79 -9.18
C PHE A 181 10.08 -6.93 -10.36
N ASN A 182 10.21 -5.61 -10.24
CA ASN A 182 9.80 -4.63 -11.24
C ASN A 182 8.29 -4.64 -11.56
N ARG A 183 7.47 -5.14 -10.63
CA ARG A 183 6.01 -5.00 -10.67
C ARG A 183 5.58 -3.80 -9.85
N MET A 184 4.75 -2.94 -10.44
CA MET A 184 4.12 -1.82 -9.77
C MET A 184 2.62 -2.07 -9.65
N ALA A 185 2.10 -2.14 -8.42
CA ALA A 185 0.67 -2.22 -8.16
C ALA A 185 0.13 -0.86 -7.70
N ILE A 186 -1.00 -0.45 -8.25
CA ILE A 186 -1.69 0.81 -7.96
C ILE A 186 -3.13 0.49 -7.59
N PHE A 187 -3.64 1.05 -6.50
CA PHE A 187 -5.03 0.86 -6.11
C PHE A 187 -5.60 2.06 -5.34
N SER A 188 -6.92 2.26 -5.51
CA SER A 188 -7.66 3.28 -4.77
C SER A 188 -7.85 2.89 -3.31
N THR A 189 -7.62 3.85 -2.40
CA THR A 189 -7.85 3.67 -0.98
C THR A 189 -9.14 4.38 -0.57
N THR A 190 -10.18 3.59 -0.39
CA THR A 190 -11.50 4.02 0.10
C THR A 190 -11.86 3.21 1.36
N ASP A 191 -12.95 3.55 2.00
CA ASP A 191 -13.49 2.75 3.11
C ASP A 191 -14.09 1.40 2.64
N LYS A 192 -13.79 0.98 1.41
CA LYS A 192 -14.25 -0.28 0.79
C LYS A 192 -13.10 -1.14 0.28
N SER A 193 -11.85 -0.65 0.31
CA SER A 193 -10.70 -1.30 -0.31
C SER A 193 -9.94 -2.19 0.68
N TYR A 194 -10.51 -3.37 0.95
CA TYR A 194 -9.88 -4.38 1.79
C TYR A 194 -8.73 -5.08 1.08
N HIS A 195 -7.56 -5.09 1.70
CA HIS A 195 -6.36 -5.68 1.11
C HIS A 195 -5.35 -6.16 2.16
N GLY A 196 -4.39 -6.98 1.73
CA GLY A 196 -3.32 -7.48 2.60
C GLY A 196 -2.49 -8.58 1.94
N HIS A 197 -1.71 -9.28 2.73
CA HIS A 197 -1.13 -10.59 2.42
C HIS A 197 -1.19 -11.42 3.72
N PRO A 198 -2.35 -12.02 3.99
CA PRO A 198 -2.75 -12.46 5.32
C PRO A 198 -2.02 -13.71 5.82
N ASP A 199 -1.45 -14.49 4.90
CA ASP A 199 -0.80 -15.75 5.23
C ASP A 199 0.71 -15.55 5.43
N PRO A 200 1.32 -16.28 6.41
CA PRO A 200 2.75 -16.18 6.67
C PRO A 200 3.60 -16.57 5.46
N LEU A 201 4.64 -15.79 5.17
CA LEU A 201 5.58 -16.06 4.10
C LEU A 201 6.32 -17.38 4.31
N GLN A 202 6.46 -18.16 3.21
CA GLN A 202 7.17 -19.43 3.16
C GLN A 202 8.50 -19.34 2.40
N CYS A 203 9.02 -18.10 2.17
CA CYS A 203 10.28 -17.95 1.48
C CYS A 203 11.45 -18.47 2.34
N PRO A 204 12.56 -18.90 1.71
CA PRO A 204 13.73 -19.39 2.42
C PRO A 204 14.34 -18.37 3.38
N GLU A 205 15.00 -18.85 4.40
CA GLU A 205 15.84 -18.00 5.27
C GLU A 205 16.85 -17.21 4.43
N GLY A 206 17.01 -15.93 4.77
CA GLY A 206 17.86 -15.00 4.02
C GLY A 206 17.12 -14.27 2.88
N MET A 207 15.96 -14.72 2.45
CA MET A 207 15.06 -13.97 1.59
C MET A 207 14.09 -13.12 2.40
N SER A 208 13.49 -12.13 1.76
CA SER A 208 12.41 -11.34 2.33
C SER A 208 11.59 -10.69 1.23
N ARG A 209 10.31 -10.44 1.50
CA ARG A 209 9.43 -9.68 0.61
C ARG A 209 9.67 -8.20 0.81
N LYS A 210 10.26 -7.56 -0.20
CA LYS A 210 10.61 -6.13 -0.20
C LYS A 210 9.69 -5.35 -1.11
N SER A 211 9.27 -4.19 -0.66
CA SER A 211 8.55 -3.22 -1.48
C SER A 211 8.88 -1.78 -1.10
N LEU A 212 8.71 -0.89 -2.08
CA LEU A 212 8.63 0.54 -1.86
C LEU A 212 7.16 0.93 -1.92
N ALA A 213 6.66 1.59 -0.88
CA ALA A 213 5.28 2.02 -0.77
C ALA A 213 5.18 3.54 -0.80
N LEU A 214 4.24 4.07 -1.58
CA LEU A 214 3.94 5.48 -1.64
C LEU A 214 2.43 5.68 -1.51
N TYR A 215 2.05 6.76 -0.84
CA TYR A 215 0.66 7.14 -0.62
C TYR A 215 0.43 8.53 -1.17
N TYR A 216 -0.70 8.69 -1.87
CA TYR A 216 -1.08 9.95 -2.50
C TYR A 216 -2.42 10.41 -1.94
N TYR A 217 -2.54 11.70 -1.81
CA TYR A 217 -3.61 12.35 -1.06
C TYR A 217 -4.31 13.39 -1.91
N SER A 218 -5.46 13.86 -1.44
CA SER A 218 -6.15 15.05 -1.97
C SER A 218 -6.79 15.85 -0.85
N ASN A 219 -7.12 17.10 -1.13
CA ASN A 219 -7.90 17.92 -0.22
C ASN A 219 -9.39 17.66 -0.43
N GLY A 220 -9.92 16.68 0.31
CA GLY A 220 -11.29 16.16 0.14
C GLY A 220 -11.34 14.92 -0.74
N ARG A 221 -12.51 14.25 -0.70
CA ARG A 221 -12.90 13.11 -1.54
C ARG A 221 -14.42 13.06 -1.73
N PRO A 222 -14.93 12.38 -2.78
CA PRO A 222 -16.36 12.18 -2.98
C PRO A 222 -17.04 11.49 -1.80
N ALA A 223 -18.30 11.84 -1.56
CA ALA A 223 -19.04 11.33 -0.40
C ALA A 223 -19.37 9.83 -0.48
N ASP A 224 -19.44 9.27 -1.67
CA ASP A 224 -19.73 7.85 -1.94
C ASP A 224 -18.51 6.92 -1.71
N GLU A 225 -17.32 7.50 -1.58
CA GLU A 225 -16.12 6.75 -1.19
C GLU A 225 -16.08 6.41 0.32
N PHE A 226 -16.95 7.00 1.13
CA PHE A 226 -17.09 6.67 2.55
C PHE A 226 -18.09 5.52 2.72
N ALA A 227 -17.66 4.41 3.35
CA ALA A 227 -18.53 3.27 3.65
C ALA A 227 -19.24 3.38 5.00
N HIS A 228 -18.58 3.94 6.01
CA HIS A 228 -19.01 3.81 7.41
C HIS A 228 -19.17 5.13 8.17
N SER A 229 -18.37 6.13 7.87
CA SER A 229 -18.50 7.48 8.45
C SER A 229 -17.60 8.45 7.72
N LYS A 230 -17.93 9.75 7.79
CA LYS A 230 -17.04 10.84 7.36
C LYS A 230 -15.91 11.10 8.38
N GLU A 231 -15.80 10.26 9.42
CA GLU A 231 -14.81 10.44 10.47
C GLU A 231 -13.46 9.85 10.10
N ASP A 232 -12.40 10.48 10.60
CA ASP A 232 -11.04 9.98 10.46
C ASP A 232 -10.91 8.64 11.17
N HIS A 233 -10.38 7.66 10.48
CA HIS A 233 -10.11 6.36 11.08
C HIS A 233 -8.66 5.92 10.87
N ARG A 234 -8.20 5.09 11.78
CA ARG A 234 -6.95 4.33 11.65
C ARG A 234 -7.19 3.10 10.79
N THR A 235 -6.13 2.37 10.46
CA THR A 235 -6.24 1.05 9.83
C THR A 235 -7.30 0.20 10.53
N LEU A 236 -8.24 -0.33 9.77
CA LEU A 236 -9.33 -1.18 10.23
C LEU A 236 -9.12 -2.60 9.71
N TRP A 237 -9.00 -3.54 10.62
CA TRP A 237 -8.71 -4.95 10.32
C TRP A 237 -10.00 -5.74 10.08
N ALA A 238 -9.96 -6.65 9.11
CA ALA A 238 -11.06 -7.53 8.77
C ALA A 238 -10.64 -9.01 8.86
N GLN A 239 -11.55 -9.85 9.33
CA GLN A 239 -11.35 -11.30 9.40
C GLN A 239 -11.82 -11.94 8.09
N ARG A 240 -11.05 -12.88 7.57
CA ARG A 240 -11.49 -13.72 6.45
C ARG A 240 -12.52 -14.74 6.93
N PRO A 241 -13.57 -15.06 6.14
CA PRO A 241 -14.67 -15.92 6.57
C PRO A 241 -14.23 -17.30 7.09
N ASP A 242 -13.27 -17.94 6.44
CA ASP A 242 -12.90 -19.35 6.70
C ASP A 242 -11.47 -19.48 7.25
N ALA A 243 -10.88 -18.40 7.80
CA ALA A 243 -9.52 -18.42 8.31
C ALA A 243 -9.50 -18.49 9.85
N GLU A 244 -9.34 -19.69 10.41
CA GLU A 244 -9.23 -19.91 11.85
C GLU A 244 -8.12 -19.07 12.52
N ASN A 245 -7.07 -18.74 11.77
CA ASN A 245 -5.91 -17.97 12.24
C ASN A 245 -6.11 -16.44 12.16
N ASP A 246 -7.26 -15.97 11.71
CA ASP A 246 -7.56 -14.52 11.65
C ASP A 246 -8.29 -14.01 12.92
N THR A 247 -8.21 -14.76 14.01
CA THR A 247 -8.81 -14.35 15.29
C THR A 247 -7.99 -13.22 15.92
N PHE A 248 -8.45 -12.00 15.78
CA PHE A 248 -7.92 -10.84 16.50
C PHE A 248 -9.06 -9.99 17.05
N THR A 249 -8.84 -9.38 18.21
CA THR A 249 -9.81 -8.44 18.75
C THR A 249 -9.49 -7.04 18.24
N ASN A 250 -10.35 -6.48 17.41
CA ASN A 250 -10.34 -5.04 17.15
C ASN A 250 -10.50 -4.34 18.52
N LYS A 251 -9.39 -3.95 19.14
CA LYS A 251 -9.42 -3.15 20.37
C LYS A 251 -10.09 -1.83 20.02
N LYS A 252 -11.40 -1.74 20.25
CA LYS A 252 -12.11 -0.44 20.25
C LYS A 252 -11.29 0.48 21.12
N SER A 253 -10.89 1.62 20.60
CA SER A 253 -10.06 2.57 21.32
C SER A 253 -10.69 2.79 22.70
N THR A 254 -9.87 2.89 23.72
CA THR A 254 -10.32 3.12 25.11
C THR A 254 -11.22 4.37 25.18
N VAL A 255 -11.01 5.32 24.30
CA VAL A 255 -11.81 6.55 24.14
C VAL A 255 -13.26 6.24 23.73
N THR A 256 -13.48 5.34 22.76
CA THR A 256 -14.85 4.94 22.35
C THR A 256 -15.58 4.20 23.47
N LYS A 257 -14.87 3.41 24.29
CA LYS A 257 -15.46 2.76 25.47
C LYS A 257 -15.87 3.78 26.53
N VAL A 258 -15.08 4.82 26.76
CA VAL A 258 -15.38 5.89 27.72
C VAL A 258 -16.56 6.72 27.24
N ILE A 259 -16.60 7.13 25.97
CA ILE A 259 -17.71 7.90 25.40
C ILE A 259 -19.02 7.11 25.45
N ASN A 260 -19.01 5.82 25.11
CA ASN A 260 -20.19 4.95 25.19
C ASN A 260 -20.65 4.70 26.63
N ARG A 261 -19.71 4.72 27.58
CA ARG A 261 -20.02 4.61 29.01
C ARG A 261 -20.66 5.89 29.57
N LEU A 262 -20.16 7.06 29.12
CA LEU A 262 -20.72 8.37 29.48
C LEU A 262 -22.11 8.58 28.85
N LYS A 263 -22.34 8.15 27.62
CA LYS A 263 -23.67 8.18 26.98
C LYS A 263 -24.70 7.25 27.64
N LYS A 264 -24.26 6.19 28.36
CA LYS A 264 -25.13 5.31 29.13
C LYS A 264 -25.45 5.82 30.55
N LEU A 265 -24.62 6.71 31.09
CA LEU A 265 -24.83 7.32 32.41
C LEU A 265 -25.63 8.63 32.35
N GLY A 266 -25.91 9.14 31.16
CA GLY A 266 -26.71 10.35 30.91
C GLY A 266 -28.15 10.05 30.44
N LYS A 267 -28.61 8.83 30.61
CA LYS A 267 -30.01 8.39 30.54
C LYS A 267 -30.42 7.86 31.92
#